data_318eb24b34602865d40a467c2e2ddd4e
#
_entry.id   318eb24b34602865d40a467c2e2ddd4e
#
_cell.length_a   1.000
_cell.length_b   1.000
_cell.length_c   1.000
_cell.angle_alpha   90.00
_cell.angle_beta   90.00
_cell.angle_gamma   90.00
#
_symmetry.space_group_name_H-M   'P 1'
#
loop_
_entity.id
_entity.type
_entity.pdbx_description
1 polymer ?
#
loop_
_entity_poly.entity_id
_entity_poly.type
_entity_poly.pdbx_seq_one_letter_code
_entity_poly.pdbx_strand_id
1 'polypeptide(L)'
;MYSMAEPAAQAVAIAESLKSLGLTKYEALVYIALLQAAGATATEIHELSGVPRASVYPVLERLSQKQLVSVSNTSPKRFNPERPDDAIECLLHSVENDAARAKKVLNRIYSQSSKIEKGDQELIWSIHGGDHIRLRLLEILQAAEESVLIIFYWDHLKGELVERLLTLKKEVKVEIITDGWSGPVPGQINVLVKAPPKEIQKEPVTNWQAGCVFIVDKKKAMVVMGSKDEGFTGLYSESVGFVRFFTMYWNFFLNWG
;
A
#
# COMPACT_ATOMS: atom_id res chain seq x y z
N MET A 1 32.00 33.51 -2.60
CA MET A 1 31.58 33.43 -1.19
C MET A 1 30.56 32.29 -1.12
N TYR A 2 31.01 31.02 -0.99
CA TYR A 2 30.12 29.87 -0.85
C TYR A 2 29.53 29.88 0.55
N SER A 3 28.20 29.87 0.64
CA SER A 3 27.44 29.94 1.90
C SER A 3 27.69 28.69 2.75
N MET A 4 28.19 28.90 3.97
CA MET A 4 28.40 27.82 4.97
C MET A 4 27.09 27.21 5.54
N ALA A 5 25.92 27.66 5.08
CA ALA A 5 24.61 27.15 5.53
C ALA A 5 24.14 25.91 4.75
N GLU A 6 24.66 25.65 3.56
CA GLU A 6 24.27 24.54 2.70
C GLU A 6 24.68 23.15 3.23
N PRO A 7 25.88 22.95 3.83
CA PRO A 7 26.31 21.63 4.32
C PRO A 7 25.50 21.12 5.50
N ALA A 8 25.05 22.01 6.39
CA ALA A 8 24.30 21.61 7.58
C ALA A 8 22.86 21.18 7.24
N ALA A 9 22.18 21.88 6.34
CA ALA A 9 20.85 21.51 5.86
C ALA A 9 20.89 20.18 5.08
N GLN A 10 21.92 19.97 4.28
CA GLN A 10 22.12 18.73 3.53
C GLN A 10 22.41 17.53 4.47
N ALA A 11 23.22 17.73 5.51
CA ALA A 11 23.48 16.69 6.51
C ALA A 11 22.21 16.27 7.28
N VAL A 12 21.32 17.22 7.58
CA VAL A 12 20.02 16.93 8.21
C VAL A 12 19.12 16.14 7.29
N ALA A 13 19.02 16.49 6.02
CA ALA A 13 18.21 15.77 5.03
C ALA A 13 18.73 14.32 4.83
N ILE A 14 20.04 14.14 4.74
CA ILE A 14 20.68 12.82 4.64
C ILE A 14 20.43 12.01 5.92
N ALA A 15 20.50 12.61 7.09
CA ALA A 15 20.22 11.94 8.36
C ALA A 15 18.77 11.43 8.43
N GLU A 16 17.79 12.17 7.93
CA GLU A 16 16.39 11.70 7.85
C GLU A 16 16.24 10.53 6.89
N SER A 17 16.92 10.55 5.74
CA SER A 17 16.92 9.40 4.81
C SER A 17 17.53 8.14 5.46
N LEU A 18 18.65 8.29 6.17
CA LEU A 18 19.28 7.18 6.90
C LEU A 18 18.40 6.64 8.05
N LYS A 19 17.61 7.51 8.68
CA LYS A 19 16.62 7.09 9.68
C LYS A 19 15.53 6.20 9.08
N SER A 20 15.06 6.51 7.88
CA SER A 20 14.10 5.66 7.15
C SER A 20 14.66 4.29 6.82
N LEU A 21 16.00 4.15 6.79
CA LEU A 21 16.70 2.87 6.62
C LEU A 21 17.06 2.18 7.95
N GLY A 22 16.54 2.65 9.09
CA GLY A 22 16.70 2.00 10.40
C GLY A 22 17.85 2.50 11.25
N LEU A 23 18.47 3.64 10.91
CA LEU A 23 19.40 4.31 11.82
C LEU A 23 18.67 5.23 12.80
N THR A 24 19.19 5.35 14.00
CA THR A 24 18.81 6.45 14.91
C THR A 24 19.44 7.78 14.45
N LYS A 25 18.91 8.90 14.93
CA LYS A 25 19.49 10.23 14.64
C LYS A 25 20.98 10.30 14.94
N TYR A 26 21.42 9.77 16.09
CA TYR A 26 22.82 9.82 16.48
C TYR A 26 23.70 8.88 15.65
N GLU A 27 23.19 7.70 15.27
CA GLU A 27 23.89 6.79 14.36
C GLU A 27 24.11 7.43 12.99
N ALA A 28 23.10 8.09 12.44
CA ALA A 28 23.23 8.80 11.17
C ALA A 28 24.26 9.94 11.25
N LEU A 29 24.21 10.78 12.31
CA LEU A 29 25.15 11.89 12.48
C LEU A 29 26.59 11.39 12.66
N VAL A 30 26.82 10.34 13.44
CA VAL A 30 28.15 9.74 13.64
C VAL A 30 28.68 9.12 12.35
N TYR A 31 27.85 8.42 11.60
CA TYR A 31 28.27 7.84 10.32
C TYR A 31 28.64 8.93 9.30
N ILE A 32 27.85 10.00 9.19
CA ILE A 32 28.15 11.16 8.32
C ILE A 32 29.46 11.82 8.73
N ALA A 33 29.70 12.00 10.03
CA ALA A 33 30.94 12.59 10.53
C ALA A 33 32.16 11.70 10.19
N LEU A 34 32.03 10.39 10.30
CA LEU A 34 33.09 9.45 9.92
C LEU A 34 33.40 9.47 8.42
N LEU A 35 32.42 9.67 7.56
CA LEU A 35 32.67 9.84 6.12
C LEU A 35 33.51 11.09 5.81
N GLN A 36 33.45 12.12 6.67
CA GLN A 36 34.26 13.32 6.53
C GLN A 36 35.67 13.16 7.14
N ALA A 37 35.83 12.29 8.13
CA ALA A 37 37.09 12.05 8.84
C ALA A 37 37.29 10.57 9.13
N ALA A 38 37.62 9.80 8.09
CA ALA A 38 37.90 8.37 8.22
C ALA A 38 39.13 8.14 9.16
N GLY A 39 39.01 7.14 10.02
CA GLY A 39 40.03 6.84 11.02
C GLY A 39 40.04 7.79 12.22
N ALA A 40 38.95 8.53 12.45
CA ALA A 40 38.80 9.43 13.60
C ALA A 40 38.68 8.67 14.92
N THR A 41 39.12 9.29 16.01
CA THR A 41 38.90 8.85 17.39
C THR A 41 37.49 9.26 17.87
N ALA A 42 37.01 8.67 18.96
CA ALA A 42 35.72 9.03 19.53
C ALA A 42 35.60 10.50 19.94
N THR A 43 36.71 11.15 20.29
CA THR A 43 36.73 12.57 20.63
C THR A 43 36.55 13.43 19.38
N GLU A 44 37.26 13.14 18.30
CA GLU A 44 37.12 13.84 17.01
C GLU A 44 35.70 13.63 16.45
N ILE A 45 35.13 12.44 16.58
CA ILE A 45 33.75 12.15 16.16
C ILE A 45 32.73 12.96 16.97
N HIS A 46 32.92 13.11 18.28
CA HIS A 46 32.10 14.00 19.11
C HIS A 46 32.09 15.42 18.57
N GLU A 47 33.26 15.98 18.29
CA GLU A 47 33.41 17.37 17.80
C GLU A 47 32.76 17.55 16.43
N LEU A 48 32.91 16.58 15.51
CA LEU A 48 32.39 16.66 14.15
C LEU A 48 30.89 16.40 14.07
N SER A 49 30.38 15.43 14.84
CA SER A 49 28.98 15.00 14.77
C SER A 49 28.04 15.84 15.63
N GLY A 50 28.55 16.56 16.62
CA GLY A 50 27.77 17.22 17.66
C GLY A 50 27.03 16.27 18.62
N VAL A 51 27.25 14.98 18.52
CA VAL A 51 26.66 13.96 19.41
C VAL A 51 27.34 14.04 20.78
N PRO A 52 26.59 14.04 21.90
CA PRO A 52 27.19 14.12 23.25
C PRO A 52 28.23 13.01 23.47
N ARG A 53 29.38 13.40 24.05
CA ARG A 53 30.56 12.53 24.25
C ARG A 53 30.19 11.16 24.88
N ALA A 54 29.32 11.19 25.89
CA ALA A 54 28.85 9.98 26.57
C ALA A 54 28.06 9.02 25.63
N SER A 55 27.49 9.53 24.53
CA SER A 55 26.70 8.75 23.58
C SER A 55 27.54 8.22 22.41
N VAL A 56 28.74 8.76 22.15
CA VAL A 56 29.53 8.41 20.97
C VAL A 56 29.95 6.93 20.97
N TYR A 57 30.50 6.42 22.06
CA TYR A 57 30.91 5.02 22.16
C TYR A 57 29.75 4.03 21.99
N PRO A 58 28.60 4.19 22.69
CA PRO A 58 27.42 3.33 22.45
C PRO A 58 26.88 3.41 21.02
N VAL A 59 26.98 4.55 20.37
CA VAL A 59 26.56 4.71 18.97
C VAL A 59 27.54 3.99 18.04
N LEU A 60 28.84 4.16 18.23
CA LEU A 60 29.86 3.47 17.42
C LEU A 60 29.78 1.94 17.56
N GLU A 61 29.47 1.43 18.75
CA GLU A 61 29.25 0.02 18.98
C GLU A 61 28.06 -0.50 18.19
N ARG A 62 26.92 0.23 18.19
CA ARG A 62 25.76 -0.13 17.38
C ARG A 62 26.03 -0.07 15.88
N LEU A 63 26.78 0.94 15.41
CA LEU A 63 27.17 1.04 14.01
C LEU A 63 28.10 -0.13 13.60
N SER A 64 29.00 -0.55 14.50
CA SER A 64 29.85 -1.71 14.28
C SER A 64 29.04 -3.02 14.23
N GLN A 65 28.03 -3.18 15.11
CA GLN A 65 27.10 -4.32 15.07
C GLN A 65 26.28 -4.37 13.78
N LYS A 66 25.96 -3.20 13.23
CA LYS A 66 25.31 -3.05 11.92
C LYS A 66 26.26 -3.17 10.75
N GLN A 67 27.55 -3.45 10.99
CA GLN A 67 28.60 -3.57 9.96
C GLN A 67 28.80 -2.27 9.13
N LEU A 68 28.51 -1.11 9.71
CA LEU A 68 28.68 0.20 9.05
C LEU A 68 30.00 0.87 9.41
N VAL A 69 30.66 0.40 10.46
CA VAL A 69 31.91 0.95 10.98
C VAL A 69 32.81 -0.16 11.44
N SER A 70 34.08 -0.09 11.04
CA SER A 70 35.17 -0.94 11.51
C SER A 70 36.01 -0.20 12.58
N VAL A 71 36.61 -0.97 13.49
CA VAL A 71 37.35 -0.45 14.66
C VAL A 71 38.78 -0.95 14.62
N SER A 72 39.76 -0.05 14.79
CA SER A 72 41.19 -0.41 14.88
C SER A 72 41.56 -1.02 16.24
N ASN A 73 42.61 -1.81 16.25
CA ASN A 73 43.21 -2.35 17.47
C ASN A 73 44.25 -1.41 18.12
N THR A 74 44.25 -0.11 17.76
CA THR A 74 45.21 0.87 18.26
C THR A 74 44.72 1.52 19.57
N SER A 75 45.61 2.20 20.29
CA SER A 75 45.27 3.05 21.42
C SER A 75 45.76 4.49 21.13
N PRO A 76 44.88 5.49 21.03
CA PRO A 76 43.43 5.39 21.12
C PRO A 76 42.80 4.59 19.94
N LYS A 77 41.59 4.00 20.17
CA LYS A 77 40.82 3.34 19.12
C LYS A 77 40.43 4.33 18.04
N ARG A 78 40.54 3.88 16.79
CA ARG A 78 40.12 4.67 15.62
C ARG A 78 38.99 3.92 14.90
N PHE A 79 38.10 4.68 14.28
CA PHE A 79 36.89 4.19 13.65
C PHE A 79 36.89 4.56 12.16
N ASN A 80 36.59 3.60 11.31
CA ASN A 80 36.55 3.80 9.88
C ASN A 80 35.15 3.44 9.37
N PRO A 81 34.48 4.31 8.58
CA PRO A 81 33.19 4.00 8.00
C PRO A 81 33.34 3.00 6.86
N GLU A 82 32.37 2.15 6.68
CA GLU A 82 32.22 1.40 5.44
C GLU A 82 31.80 2.34 4.30
N ARG A 83 32.06 1.92 3.07
CA ARG A 83 31.72 2.73 1.90
C ARG A 83 30.22 3.01 1.85
N PRO A 84 29.77 4.18 1.39
CA PRO A 84 28.35 4.53 1.36
C PRO A 84 27.48 3.51 0.61
N ASP A 85 27.94 2.98 -0.52
CA ASP A 85 27.21 1.99 -1.30
C ASP A 85 26.99 0.70 -0.51
N ASP A 86 28.07 0.17 0.10
CA ASP A 86 28.04 -1.07 0.90
C ASP A 86 27.20 -0.88 2.17
N ALA A 87 27.28 0.30 2.78
CA ALA A 87 26.50 0.65 3.97
C ALA A 87 25.00 0.73 3.67
N ILE A 88 24.61 1.34 2.55
CA ILE A 88 23.21 1.44 2.14
C ILE A 88 22.67 0.04 1.79
N GLU A 89 23.44 -0.79 1.07
CA GLU A 89 23.04 -2.17 0.76
C GLU A 89 22.84 -3.00 2.03
N CYS A 90 23.73 -2.88 3.00
CA CYS A 90 23.61 -3.54 4.30
C CYS A 90 22.34 -3.12 5.06
N LEU A 91 22.03 -1.82 5.09
CA LEU A 91 20.83 -1.30 5.71
C LEU A 91 19.55 -1.79 5.01
N LEU A 92 19.50 -1.74 3.70
CA LEU A 92 18.35 -2.24 2.92
C LEU A 92 18.10 -3.72 3.18
N HIS A 93 19.14 -4.55 3.15
CA HIS A 93 19.04 -5.97 3.46
C HIS A 93 18.52 -6.23 4.89
N SER A 94 18.93 -5.42 5.86
CA SER A 94 18.41 -5.50 7.23
C SER A 94 16.91 -5.20 7.30
N VAL A 95 16.46 -4.13 6.63
CA VAL A 95 15.04 -3.75 6.57
C VAL A 95 14.20 -4.82 5.85
N GLU A 96 14.70 -5.37 4.75
CA GLU A 96 14.02 -6.44 4.01
C GLU A 96 13.86 -7.71 4.88
N ASN A 97 14.90 -8.09 5.62
CA ASN A 97 14.84 -9.23 6.53
C ASN A 97 13.85 -9.01 7.66
N ASP A 98 13.81 -7.81 8.23
CA ASP A 98 12.85 -7.45 9.28
C ASP A 98 11.42 -7.47 8.73
N ALA A 99 11.19 -6.92 7.55
CA ALA A 99 9.90 -6.96 6.87
C ALA A 99 9.45 -8.41 6.57
N ALA A 100 10.36 -9.27 6.10
CA ALA A 100 10.07 -10.68 5.85
C ALA A 100 9.70 -11.44 7.15
N ARG A 101 10.43 -11.19 8.24
CA ARG A 101 10.12 -11.76 9.57
C ARG A 101 8.76 -11.29 10.07
N ALA A 102 8.50 -9.99 9.99
CA ALA A 102 7.21 -9.42 10.41
C ALA A 102 6.05 -10.01 9.60
N LYS A 103 6.19 -10.07 8.26
CA LYS A 103 5.20 -10.67 7.37
C LYS A 103 4.86 -12.11 7.75
N LYS A 104 5.88 -12.93 8.06
CA LYS A 104 5.68 -14.33 8.47
C LYS A 104 4.87 -14.45 9.77
N VAL A 105 5.18 -13.61 10.77
CA VAL A 105 4.48 -13.61 12.06
C VAL A 105 3.05 -13.09 11.90
N LEU A 106 2.87 -11.97 11.20
CA LEU A 106 1.55 -11.38 10.96
C LEU A 106 0.62 -12.31 10.18
N ASN A 107 1.13 -13.00 9.15
CA ASN A 107 0.34 -14.00 8.42
C ASN A 107 -0.10 -15.16 9.31
N ARG A 108 0.74 -15.58 10.26
CA ARG A 108 0.36 -16.61 11.24
C ARG A 108 -0.76 -16.12 12.15
N ILE A 109 -0.64 -14.91 12.71
CA ILE A 109 -1.67 -14.30 13.56
C ILE A 109 -2.98 -14.17 12.76
N TYR A 110 -2.92 -13.66 11.53
CA TYR A 110 -4.08 -13.50 10.68
C TYR A 110 -4.77 -14.82 10.37
N SER A 111 -4.03 -15.88 10.05
CA SER A 111 -4.60 -17.21 9.79
C SER A 111 -5.19 -17.89 11.03
N GLN A 112 -4.71 -17.55 12.22
CA GLN A 112 -5.29 -18.01 13.47
C GLN A 112 -6.57 -17.26 13.83
N SER A 113 -6.60 -15.95 13.62
CA SER A 113 -7.79 -15.11 13.89
C SER A 113 -8.94 -15.38 12.93
N SER A 114 -8.65 -15.74 11.67
CA SER A 114 -9.68 -16.08 10.69
C SER A 114 -10.40 -17.42 10.99
N LYS A 115 -9.88 -18.23 11.89
CA LYS A 115 -10.51 -19.47 12.39
C LYS A 115 -11.47 -19.26 13.58
N ILE A 116 -11.46 -18.06 14.17
CA ILE A 116 -12.48 -17.69 15.14
C ILE A 116 -13.75 -17.50 14.32
N GLU A 117 -14.74 -18.39 14.50
CA GLU A 117 -16.06 -18.27 13.87
C GLU A 117 -16.53 -16.83 14.01
N LYS A 118 -16.65 -16.14 12.87
CA LYS A 118 -17.36 -14.87 12.82
C LYS A 118 -18.78 -15.19 13.26
N GLY A 119 -19.09 -14.92 14.52
CA GLY A 119 -20.46 -14.99 15.00
C GLY A 119 -21.37 -14.23 14.02
N ASP A 120 -22.67 -14.51 14.03
CA ASP A 120 -23.73 -13.99 13.13
C ASP A 120 -23.82 -12.45 12.98
N GLN A 121 -22.71 -11.72 13.18
CA GLN A 121 -22.67 -10.28 12.93
C GLN A 121 -22.47 -10.03 11.44
N GLU A 122 -23.51 -9.51 10.82
CA GLU A 122 -23.47 -8.98 9.45
C GLU A 122 -22.59 -7.71 9.41
N LEU A 123 -21.27 -7.87 9.26
CA LEU A 123 -20.33 -6.75 9.24
C LEU A 123 -20.26 -6.15 7.83
N ILE A 124 -20.44 -4.84 7.76
CA ILE A 124 -20.17 -4.05 6.56
C ILE A 124 -18.94 -3.19 6.85
N TRP A 125 -17.93 -3.33 6.03
CA TRP A 125 -16.68 -2.60 6.14
C TRP A 125 -16.70 -1.36 5.25
N SER A 126 -16.40 -0.21 5.83
CA SER A 126 -16.22 1.03 5.10
C SER A 126 -14.73 1.22 4.75
N ILE A 127 -14.45 1.46 3.47
CA ILE A 127 -13.11 1.62 2.93
C ILE A 127 -13.02 3.02 2.34
N HIS A 128 -12.05 3.81 2.80
CA HIS A 128 -11.84 5.18 2.34
C HIS A 128 -10.53 5.31 1.56
N GLY A 129 -10.54 6.17 0.54
CA GLY A 129 -9.39 6.44 -0.31
C GLY A 129 -9.32 5.52 -1.54
N GLY A 130 -9.10 6.13 -2.71
CA GLY A 130 -9.16 5.46 -4.01
C GLY A 130 -8.21 4.26 -4.11
N ASP A 131 -6.99 4.37 -3.60
CA ASP A 131 -6.00 3.28 -3.65
C ASP A 131 -6.43 2.08 -2.78
N HIS A 132 -6.97 2.31 -1.59
CA HIS A 132 -7.44 1.22 -0.73
C HIS A 132 -8.66 0.52 -1.33
N ILE A 133 -9.59 1.30 -1.91
CA ILE A 133 -10.76 0.76 -2.63
C ILE A 133 -10.29 -0.10 -3.81
N ARG A 134 -9.35 0.41 -4.61
CA ARG A 134 -8.78 -0.30 -5.75
C ARG A 134 -8.11 -1.60 -5.32
N LEU A 135 -7.25 -1.57 -4.32
CA LEU A 135 -6.56 -2.75 -3.81
C LEU A 135 -7.54 -3.82 -3.32
N ARG A 136 -8.57 -3.41 -2.57
CA ARG A 136 -9.59 -4.34 -2.07
C ARG A 136 -10.41 -4.93 -3.21
N LEU A 137 -10.79 -4.11 -4.21
CA LEU A 137 -11.51 -4.56 -5.38
C LEU A 137 -10.70 -5.62 -6.15
N LEU A 138 -9.43 -5.34 -6.42
CA LEU A 138 -8.54 -6.29 -7.10
C LEU A 138 -8.40 -7.61 -6.33
N GLU A 139 -8.30 -7.55 -5.01
CA GLU A 139 -8.21 -8.72 -4.14
C GLU A 139 -9.47 -9.60 -4.25
N ILE A 140 -10.68 -9.01 -4.14
CA ILE A 140 -11.92 -9.78 -4.22
C ILE A 140 -12.16 -10.35 -5.62
N LEU A 141 -11.79 -9.64 -6.68
CA LEU A 141 -11.89 -10.12 -8.05
C LEU A 141 -10.92 -11.28 -8.29
N GLN A 142 -9.69 -11.18 -7.81
CA GLN A 142 -8.69 -12.24 -7.96
C GLN A 142 -9.09 -13.56 -7.26
N ALA A 143 -9.89 -13.45 -6.21
CA ALA A 143 -10.40 -14.59 -5.45
C ALA A 143 -11.68 -15.21 -6.06
N ALA A 144 -12.15 -14.73 -7.22
CA ALA A 144 -13.35 -15.26 -7.88
C ALA A 144 -13.13 -16.69 -8.39
N GLU A 145 -14.10 -17.57 -8.13
CA GLU A 145 -14.07 -18.97 -8.52
C GLU A 145 -15.22 -19.35 -9.46
N GLU A 146 -16.39 -18.72 -9.33
CA GLU A 146 -17.61 -19.08 -10.06
C GLU A 146 -18.12 -17.94 -10.95
N SER A 147 -18.30 -16.74 -10.38
CA SER A 147 -18.96 -15.63 -11.08
C SER A 147 -18.56 -14.24 -10.55
N VAL A 148 -18.56 -13.28 -11.47
CA VAL A 148 -18.41 -11.87 -11.18
C VAL A 148 -19.52 -11.09 -11.86
N LEU A 149 -20.36 -10.40 -11.07
CA LEU A 149 -21.44 -9.56 -11.56
C LEU A 149 -21.09 -8.11 -11.25
N ILE A 150 -21.15 -7.22 -12.25
CA ILE A 150 -20.70 -5.84 -12.13
C ILE A 150 -21.77 -4.90 -12.69
N ILE A 151 -22.20 -3.93 -11.89
CA ILE A 151 -22.90 -2.74 -12.39
C ILE A 151 -21.90 -1.59 -12.37
N PHE A 152 -21.67 -1.00 -13.52
CA PHE A 152 -20.57 -0.05 -13.69
C PHE A 152 -20.95 1.08 -14.64
N TYR A 153 -21.03 2.30 -14.10
CA TYR A 153 -21.36 3.51 -14.85
C TYR A 153 -20.19 4.51 -14.90
N TRP A 154 -18.96 4.01 -14.88
CA TRP A 154 -17.78 4.85 -14.67
C TRP A 154 -16.68 4.62 -15.71
N ASP A 155 -16.30 5.65 -16.45
CA ASP A 155 -15.30 5.50 -17.51
C ASP A 155 -13.84 5.35 -17.01
N HIS A 156 -13.49 5.91 -15.87
CA HIS A 156 -12.10 6.02 -15.42
C HIS A 156 -11.42 4.72 -14.97
N LEU A 157 -12.18 3.72 -14.57
CA LEU A 157 -11.64 2.42 -14.14
C LEU A 157 -11.77 1.33 -15.22
N LYS A 158 -12.35 1.65 -16.37
CA LYS A 158 -12.68 0.66 -17.42
C LYS A 158 -11.47 -0.14 -17.90
N GLY A 159 -10.35 0.51 -18.21
CA GLY A 159 -9.17 -0.16 -18.75
C GLY A 159 -8.55 -1.16 -17.79
N GLU A 160 -8.20 -0.72 -16.59
CA GLU A 160 -7.57 -1.56 -15.56
C GLU A 160 -8.50 -2.68 -15.07
N LEU A 161 -9.81 -2.38 -14.92
CA LEU A 161 -10.80 -3.37 -14.54
C LEU A 161 -10.91 -4.47 -15.60
N VAL A 162 -11.00 -4.11 -16.87
CA VAL A 162 -11.08 -5.08 -17.98
C VAL A 162 -9.82 -5.91 -18.07
N GLU A 163 -8.64 -5.29 -17.99
CA GLU A 163 -7.37 -6.03 -17.96
C GLU A 163 -7.36 -7.05 -16.82
N ARG A 164 -7.84 -6.66 -15.65
CA ARG A 164 -7.89 -7.57 -14.49
C ARG A 164 -8.89 -8.70 -14.69
N LEU A 165 -10.07 -8.42 -15.22
CA LEU A 165 -11.08 -9.43 -15.51
C LEU A 165 -10.58 -10.47 -16.53
N LEU A 166 -9.72 -10.05 -17.47
CA LEU A 166 -9.09 -10.97 -18.44
C LEU A 166 -8.06 -11.93 -17.80
N THR A 167 -7.55 -11.62 -16.61
CA THR A 167 -6.63 -12.51 -15.87
C THR A 167 -7.34 -13.54 -15.02
N LEU A 168 -8.67 -13.49 -14.91
CA LEU A 168 -9.44 -14.49 -14.18
C LEU A 168 -9.39 -15.84 -14.86
N LYS A 169 -9.70 -16.90 -14.12
CA LYS A 169 -9.82 -18.25 -14.65
C LYS A 169 -10.92 -18.30 -15.72
N LYS A 170 -10.73 -19.09 -16.76
CA LYS A 170 -11.68 -19.18 -17.89
C LYS A 170 -13.08 -19.65 -17.50
N GLU A 171 -13.17 -20.37 -16.39
CA GLU A 171 -14.42 -20.92 -15.85
C GLU A 171 -15.28 -19.85 -15.14
N VAL A 172 -14.69 -18.74 -14.75
CA VAL A 172 -15.38 -17.64 -14.07
C VAL A 172 -16.28 -16.89 -15.06
N LYS A 173 -17.57 -16.88 -14.79
CA LYS A 173 -18.55 -16.13 -15.60
C LYS A 173 -18.54 -14.67 -15.21
N VAL A 174 -18.21 -13.78 -16.14
CA VAL A 174 -18.18 -12.33 -15.91
C VAL A 174 -19.32 -11.66 -16.67
N GLU A 175 -20.20 -10.98 -15.94
CA GLU A 175 -21.32 -10.22 -16.51
C GLU A 175 -21.25 -8.75 -16.05
N ILE A 176 -21.35 -7.83 -16.99
CA ILE A 176 -21.26 -6.38 -16.73
C ILE A 176 -22.51 -5.68 -17.26
N ILE A 177 -23.15 -4.85 -16.44
CA ILE A 177 -24.16 -3.89 -16.85
C ILE A 177 -23.54 -2.51 -16.81
N THR A 178 -23.64 -1.76 -17.91
CA THR A 178 -23.05 -0.42 -18.05
C THR A 178 -23.90 0.42 -18.99
N ASP A 179 -23.78 1.74 -18.94
CA ASP A 179 -24.44 2.67 -19.85
C ASP A 179 -23.74 2.83 -21.21
N GLY A 180 -22.48 2.38 -21.30
CA GLY A 180 -21.73 2.44 -22.53
C GLY A 180 -20.53 1.50 -22.53
N TRP A 181 -20.20 0.98 -23.69
CA TRP A 181 -19.03 0.15 -23.92
C TRP A 181 -18.36 0.56 -25.21
N SER A 182 -17.07 0.85 -25.19
CA SER A 182 -16.28 1.17 -26.36
C SER A 182 -15.25 0.08 -26.63
N GLY A 183 -15.12 -0.33 -27.88
CA GLY A 183 -14.21 -1.38 -28.31
C GLY A 183 -14.80 -2.79 -28.31
N PRO A 184 -14.03 -3.80 -28.74
CA PRO A 184 -14.47 -5.18 -28.77
C PRO A 184 -14.71 -5.72 -27.35
N VAL A 185 -15.78 -6.50 -27.16
CA VAL A 185 -16.04 -7.22 -25.91
C VAL A 185 -15.17 -8.48 -25.89
N PRO A 186 -14.31 -8.65 -24.88
CA PRO A 186 -13.53 -9.88 -24.73
C PRO A 186 -14.44 -11.10 -24.56
N GLY A 187 -14.12 -12.21 -25.25
CA GLY A 187 -15.00 -13.39 -25.34
C GLY A 187 -15.36 -14.08 -24.02
N GLN A 188 -14.65 -13.76 -22.92
CA GLN A 188 -14.96 -14.29 -21.57
C GLN A 188 -15.86 -13.35 -20.76
N ILE A 189 -16.21 -12.18 -21.28
CA ILE A 189 -17.01 -11.16 -20.57
C ILE A 189 -18.32 -10.96 -21.34
N ASN A 190 -19.42 -11.01 -20.63
CA ASN A 190 -20.73 -10.62 -21.17
C ASN A 190 -21.06 -9.19 -20.77
N VAL A 191 -21.26 -8.32 -21.74
CA VAL A 191 -21.56 -6.90 -21.50
C VAL A 191 -22.97 -6.58 -21.96
N LEU A 192 -23.78 -6.07 -21.04
CA LEU A 192 -25.12 -5.58 -21.29
C LEU A 192 -25.11 -4.05 -21.20
N VAL A 193 -25.27 -3.39 -22.33
CA VAL A 193 -25.36 -1.94 -22.39
C VAL A 193 -26.82 -1.52 -22.14
N LYS A 194 -27.06 -0.86 -21.00
CA LYS A 194 -28.38 -0.40 -20.57
C LYS A 194 -28.28 1.02 -20.03
N ALA A 195 -29.14 1.90 -20.53
CA ALA A 195 -29.27 3.23 -19.95
C ALA A 195 -29.77 3.15 -18.51
N PRO A 196 -29.24 4.00 -17.60
CA PRO A 196 -29.77 4.08 -16.24
C PRO A 196 -31.24 4.51 -16.24
N PRO A 197 -32.03 4.12 -15.20
CA PRO A 197 -33.42 4.51 -15.06
C PRO A 197 -33.62 6.04 -15.18
N LYS A 198 -34.71 6.47 -15.78
CA LYS A 198 -35.00 7.90 -16.02
C LYS A 198 -35.01 8.74 -14.75
N GLU A 199 -35.38 8.14 -13.63
CA GLU A 199 -35.35 8.75 -12.31
C GLU A 199 -33.93 9.14 -11.89
N ILE A 200 -32.94 8.32 -12.21
CA ILE A 200 -31.53 8.57 -11.96
C ILE A 200 -30.94 9.58 -12.96
N GLN A 201 -31.48 9.63 -14.18
CA GLN A 201 -31.03 10.58 -15.22
C GLN A 201 -31.47 12.03 -14.96
N LYS A 202 -32.47 12.26 -14.10
CA LYS A 202 -33.01 13.60 -13.82
C LYS A 202 -32.18 14.44 -12.85
N GLU A 203 -31.34 13.80 -12.05
CA GLU A 203 -30.36 14.50 -11.23
C GLU A 203 -29.24 15.04 -12.12
N PRO A 204 -28.82 16.30 -11.94
CA PRO A 204 -27.68 16.81 -12.70
C PRO A 204 -26.46 15.92 -12.40
N VAL A 205 -25.98 15.25 -13.44
CA VAL A 205 -24.90 14.24 -13.43
C VAL A 205 -23.56 14.81 -12.90
N THR A 206 -23.52 16.09 -12.54
CA THR A 206 -22.32 16.78 -12.07
C THR A 206 -21.86 16.34 -10.68
N ASN A 207 -22.70 15.75 -9.83
CA ASN A 207 -22.30 15.35 -8.46
C ASN A 207 -22.65 13.91 -8.08
N TRP A 208 -23.42 13.18 -8.89
CA TRP A 208 -23.75 11.77 -8.65
C TRP A 208 -22.94 10.89 -9.60
N GLN A 209 -21.73 10.55 -9.21
CA GLN A 209 -21.06 9.44 -9.87
C GLN A 209 -21.65 8.17 -9.26
N ALA A 210 -22.59 7.59 -10.02
CA ALA A 210 -23.37 6.43 -9.62
C ALA A 210 -22.48 5.32 -9.08
N GLY A 211 -22.92 4.69 -8.00
CA GLY A 211 -22.18 3.64 -7.33
C GLY A 211 -21.91 2.46 -8.26
N CYS A 212 -20.67 2.01 -8.27
CA CYS A 212 -20.32 0.73 -8.88
C CYS A 212 -20.65 -0.39 -7.90
N VAL A 213 -21.22 -1.48 -8.39
CA VAL A 213 -21.53 -2.67 -7.60
C VAL A 213 -20.76 -3.84 -8.15
N PHE A 214 -20.08 -4.54 -7.29
CA PHE A 214 -19.32 -5.76 -7.60
C PHE A 214 -19.81 -6.88 -6.71
N ILE A 215 -20.22 -7.99 -7.31
CA ILE A 215 -20.65 -9.19 -6.58
C ILE A 215 -19.81 -10.35 -7.08
N VAL A 216 -19.12 -11.02 -6.16
CA VAL A 216 -18.21 -12.13 -6.48
C VAL A 216 -18.76 -13.40 -5.85
N ASP A 217 -18.94 -14.43 -6.67
CA ASP A 217 -19.40 -15.78 -6.31
C ASP A 217 -20.73 -15.80 -5.52
N LYS A 218 -21.48 -14.71 -5.56
CA LYS A 218 -22.66 -14.49 -4.69
C LYS A 218 -22.36 -14.69 -3.19
N LYS A 219 -21.10 -14.50 -2.82
CA LYS A 219 -20.57 -14.63 -1.44
C LYS A 219 -19.99 -13.33 -0.92
N LYS A 220 -19.59 -12.43 -1.81
CA LYS A 220 -18.96 -11.15 -1.48
C LYS A 220 -19.61 -10.05 -2.30
N ALA A 221 -19.82 -8.88 -1.69
CA ALA A 221 -20.26 -7.72 -2.43
C ALA A 221 -19.47 -6.48 -2.01
N MET A 222 -19.18 -5.63 -2.98
CA MET A 222 -18.54 -4.34 -2.78
C MET A 222 -19.30 -3.29 -3.58
N VAL A 223 -19.59 -2.17 -2.92
CA VAL A 223 -20.23 -1.00 -3.53
C VAL A 223 -19.28 0.18 -3.39
N VAL A 224 -19.02 0.88 -4.48
CA VAL A 224 -18.21 2.08 -4.49
C VAL A 224 -19.08 3.28 -4.79
N MET A 225 -19.07 4.27 -3.91
CA MET A 225 -19.88 5.49 -4.00
C MET A 225 -18.98 6.70 -3.80
N GLY A 226 -19.42 7.85 -4.27
CA GLY A 226 -18.72 9.11 -4.07
C GLY A 226 -18.56 9.93 -5.33
N SER A 227 -17.85 11.04 -5.20
CA SER A 227 -17.53 11.96 -6.28
C SER A 227 -16.04 12.31 -6.28
N LYS A 228 -15.57 12.96 -7.36
CA LYS A 228 -14.19 13.45 -7.42
C LYS A 228 -13.91 14.51 -6.35
N ASP A 229 -14.92 15.30 -5.98
CA ASP A 229 -14.77 16.43 -5.06
C ASP A 229 -14.85 15.98 -3.58
N GLU A 230 -15.69 15.00 -3.27
CA GLU A 230 -15.90 14.50 -1.91
C GLU A 230 -15.08 13.23 -1.60
N GLY A 231 -14.46 12.65 -2.62
CA GLY A 231 -13.73 11.39 -2.52
C GLY A 231 -14.65 10.16 -2.64
N PHE A 232 -14.02 8.98 -2.63
CA PHE A 232 -14.71 7.70 -2.79
C PHE A 232 -14.74 6.92 -1.51
N THR A 233 -15.89 6.26 -1.27
CA THR A 233 -16.10 5.30 -0.19
C THR A 233 -16.52 3.96 -0.78
N GLY A 234 -15.82 2.89 -0.40
CA GLY A 234 -16.20 1.52 -0.68
C GLY A 234 -16.89 0.90 0.52
N LEU A 235 -18.04 0.24 0.31
CA LEU A 235 -18.69 -0.62 1.29
C LEU A 235 -18.48 -2.07 0.87
N TYR A 236 -17.89 -2.87 1.73
CA TYR A 236 -17.62 -4.29 1.49
C TYR A 236 -18.24 -5.18 2.56
N SER A 237 -18.83 -6.30 2.15
CA SER A 237 -19.33 -7.31 3.08
C SER A 237 -19.38 -8.70 2.45
N GLU A 238 -19.25 -9.71 3.32
CA GLU A 238 -19.52 -11.12 3.03
C GLU A 238 -20.83 -11.58 3.71
N SER A 239 -21.58 -10.63 4.33
CA SER A 239 -22.84 -10.96 4.98
C SER A 239 -23.90 -11.38 3.98
N VAL A 240 -24.68 -12.38 4.32
CA VAL A 240 -25.72 -12.95 3.45
C VAL A 240 -26.76 -11.90 3.06
N GLY A 241 -27.18 -11.05 4.01
CA GLY A 241 -28.15 -10.00 3.77
C GLY A 241 -27.64 -8.95 2.78
N PHE A 242 -26.44 -8.46 2.97
CA PHE A 242 -25.81 -7.46 2.08
C PHE A 242 -25.62 -8.01 0.67
N VAL A 243 -25.03 -9.20 0.55
CA VAL A 243 -24.78 -9.85 -0.77
C VAL A 243 -26.10 -10.14 -1.48
N ARG A 244 -27.10 -10.63 -0.77
CA ARG A 244 -28.44 -10.91 -1.33
C ARG A 244 -29.12 -9.63 -1.82
N PHE A 245 -29.03 -8.53 -1.06
CA PHE A 245 -29.61 -7.24 -1.46
C PHE A 245 -29.01 -6.79 -2.81
N PHE A 246 -27.68 -6.78 -2.94
CA PHE A 246 -27.04 -6.34 -4.19
C PHE A 246 -27.21 -7.33 -5.34
N THR A 247 -27.40 -8.63 -5.05
CA THR A 247 -27.76 -9.61 -6.07
C THR A 247 -29.19 -9.36 -6.59
N MET A 248 -30.13 -8.98 -5.71
CA MET A 248 -31.47 -8.57 -6.13
C MET A 248 -31.43 -7.26 -6.93
N TYR A 249 -30.60 -6.31 -6.53
CA TYR A 249 -30.36 -5.08 -7.26
C TYR A 249 -29.80 -5.33 -8.67
N TRP A 250 -28.84 -6.23 -8.80
CA TRP A 250 -28.34 -6.72 -10.10
C TRP A 250 -29.48 -7.30 -10.96
N ASN A 251 -30.28 -8.19 -10.43
CA ASN A 251 -31.40 -8.82 -11.15
C ASN A 251 -32.45 -7.79 -11.58
N PHE A 252 -32.69 -6.76 -10.77
CA PHE A 252 -33.56 -5.63 -11.13
C PHE A 252 -33.01 -4.94 -12.38
N PHE A 253 -31.74 -4.57 -12.40
CA PHE A 253 -31.13 -3.93 -13.58
C PHE A 253 -31.04 -4.87 -14.78
N LEU A 254 -30.82 -6.14 -14.58
CA LEU A 254 -30.82 -7.16 -15.64
C LEU A 254 -32.17 -7.20 -16.37
N ASN A 255 -33.28 -7.11 -15.64
CA ASN A 255 -34.65 -7.18 -16.18
C ASN A 255 -35.26 -5.81 -16.49
N TRP A 256 -34.58 -4.74 -16.21
CA TRP A 256 -35.03 -3.38 -16.49
C TRP A 256 -34.93 -3.11 -18.00
N GLY A 257 -36.01 -2.64 -18.63
CA GLY A 257 -36.11 -2.24 -20.05
C GLY A 257 -37.00 -3.11 -20.85
#